data_769232ef0073630541362ae0f9ca9249
#
_entry.id   769232ef0073630541362ae0f9ca9249
#
_cell.length_a   1.000
_cell.length_b   1.000
_cell.length_c   1.000
_cell.angle_alpha   90.00
_cell.angle_beta   90.00
_cell.angle_gamma   90.00
#
_symmetry.space_group_name_H-M   'P 1'
#
loop_
_entity.id
_entity.type
_entity.pdbx_description
1 polymer ?
#
loop_
_entity_poly.entity_id
_entity_poly.type
_entity_poly.pdbx_seq_one_letter_code
_entity_poly.pdbx_strand_id
1 'polypeptide(L)'
;MKTNKFLIGFLLQATVCSSGLHAQTDLHANAYSIIQDAVTDIVCTSPTDAIQKEKRVIQILDGKGKGDASFVCMCDRFSSLKKFSGEVRDASGNVIRKIKKSELKVTEYSDELVSDDYYYFFEYTPSRYPITITYEWEIKNSDGLIGYPSFLPQKNYNQSVAQASYRILTPADNPCRYRTINMQAEVSQKQTTDGNWLTEVKVQSLPAIQKEPYSPALSELLPRIYFTPRNFSFEGT
;
A
#
# COMPACT_ATOMS: atom_id res chain seq x y z
N MET A 1 -57.49 50.50 33.67
CA MET A 1 -57.16 49.23 33.01
C MET A 1 -56.01 49.50 32.04
N LYS A 2 -54.79 49.08 32.39
CA LYS A 2 -53.58 49.23 31.52
C LYS A 2 -53.18 47.88 31.02
N THR A 3 -53.29 47.67 29.73
CA THR A 3 -52.92 46.45 29.02
C THR A 3 -51.44 46.51 28.66
N ASN A 4 -50.60 45.66 29.29
CA ASN A 4 -49.21 45.46 28.94
C ASN A 4 -49.12 44.52 27.72
N LYS A 5 -48.52 45.00 26.64
CA LYS A 5 -48.11 44.16 25.48
C LYS A 5 -46.67 43.64 25.70
N PHE A 6 -46.54 42.36 25.93
CA PHE A 6 -45.24 41.64 25.89
C PHE A 6 -44.80 41.51 24.47
N LEU A 7 -43.64 42.04 24.13
CA LEU A 7 -42.96 41.87 22.84
C LEU A 7 -41.95 40.72 23.00
N ILE A 8 -42.23 39.56 22.41
CA ILE A 8 -41.32 38.43 22.38
C ILE A 8 -40.39 38.62 21.17
N GLY A 9 -39.12 38.97 21.43
CA GLY A 9 -38.08 39.05 20.42
C GLY A 9 -37.57 37.64 20.09
N PHE A 10 -37.79 37.20 18.87
CA PHE A 10 -37.20 35.95 18.31
C PHE A 10 -35.75 36.23 17.94
N LEU A 11 -34.80 35.69 18.70
CA LEU A 11 -33.36 35.70 18.36
C LEU A 11 -33.08 34.59 17.37
N LEU A 12 -32.90 34.93 16.11
CA LEU A 12 -32.50 34.01 15.04
C LEU A 12 -31.00 33.74 15.19
N GLN A 13 -30.63 32.62 15.81
CA GLN A 13 -29.24 32.15 15.80
C GLN A 13 -28.91 31.52 14.42
N ALA A 14 -28.14 32.25 13.61
CA ALA A 14 -27.56 31.74 12.39
C ALA A 14 -26.41 30.83 12.76
N THR A 15 -26.63 29.50 12.69
CA THR A 15 -25.56 28.49 12.78
C THR A 15 -24.77 28.54 11.49
N VAL A 16 -23.59 29.16 11.55
CA VAL A 16 -22.60 29.09 10.43
C VAL A 16 -21.99 27.70 10.43
N CYS A 17 -22.52 26.80 9.59
CA CYS A 17 -21.84 25.57 9.25
C CYS A 17 -20.60 25.93 8.42
N SER A 18 -19.43 26.00 9.04
CA SER A 18 -18.16 26.02 8.34
C SER A 18 -17.90 24.63 7.75
N SER A 19 -18.44 24.39 6.55
CA SER A 19 -17.99 23.28 5.71
C SER A 19 -16.55 23.59 5.31
N GLY A 20 -15.59 22.94 5.98
CA GLY A 20 -14.19 22.98 5.58
C GLY A 20 -14.11 22.44 4.15
N LEU A 21 -13.84 23.32 3.19
CA LEU A 21 -13.41 22.90 1.84
C LEU A 21 -12.07 22.19 2.00
N HIS A 22 -12.11 20.86 2.09
CA HIS A 22 -10.92 20.07 1.84
C HIS A 22 -10.67 20.16 0.33
N ALA A 23 -9.61 20.85 -0.07
CA ALA A 23 -9.18 20.86 -1.45
C ALA A 23 -8.95 19.40 -1.88
N GLN A 24 -9.76 18.91 -2.81
CA GLN A 24 -9.62 17.56 -3.34
C GLN A 24 -8.28 17.48 -4.06
N THR A 25 -7.39 16.56 -3.62
CA THR A 25 -6.11 16.34 -4.27
C THR A 25 -6.32 15.88 -5.70
N ASP A 26 -5.78 16.60 -6.66
CA ASP A 26 -5.77 16.17 -8.06
C ASP A 26 -4.71 15.07 -8.24
N LEU A 27 -5.15 13.82 -8.34
CA LEU A 27 -4.29 12.66 -8.51
C LEU A 27 -3.65 12.59 -9.91
N HIS A 28 -4.16 13.33 -10.89
CA HIS A 28 -3.58 13.39 -12.23
C HIS A 28 -2.47 14.44 -12.34
N ALA A 29 -2.43 15.39 -11.42
CA ALA A 29 -1.40 16.43 -11.42
C ALA A 29 -0.01 15.82 -11.28
N ASN A 30 0.83 15.98 -12.31
CA ASN A 30 2.21 15.49 -12.38
C ASN A 30 2.36 13.96 -12.26
N ALA A 31 1.29 13.20 -12.42
CA ALA A 31 1.32 11.75 -12.36
C ALA A 31 1.51 11.13 -13.75
N TYR A 32 2.35 10.10 -13.84
CA TYR A 32 2.49 9.19 -14.98
C TYR A 32 1.75 7.88 -14.72
N SER A 33 1.52 7.57 -13.45
CA SER A 33 0.72 6.46 -12.99
C SER A 33 -0.06 6.82 -11.73
N ILE A 34 -1.16 6.11 -11.50
CA ILE A 34 -2.00 6.24 -10.30
C ILE A 34 -2.20 4.85 -9.70
N ILE A 35 -1.79 4.66 -8.44
CA ILE A 35 -2.20 3.51 -7.66
C ILE A 35 -3.66 3.74 -7.26
N GLN A 36 -4.57 3.07 -7.93
CA GLN A 36 -6.01 3.17 -7.67
C GLN A 36 -6.37 2.47 -6.36
N ASP A 37 -5.73 1.31 -6.12
CA ASP A 37 -5.93 0.52 -4.90
C ASP A 37 -4.67 -0.30 -4.60
N ALA A 38 -4.18 -0.25 -3.37
CA ALA A 38 -3.13 -1.12 -2.87
C ALA A 38 -3.56 -1.71 -1.54
N VAL A 39 -3.57 -3.04 -1.46
CA VAL A 39 -3.95 -3.77 -0.25
C VAL A 39 -2.83 -4.72 0.14
N THR A 40 -2.40 -4.67 1.38
CA THR A 40 -1.49 -5.64 1.99
C THR A 40 -2.18 -6.22 3.23
N ASP A 41 -2.42 -7.52 3.22
CA ASP A 41 -2.98 -8.28 4.34
C ASP A 41 -1.97 -9.33 4.80
N ILE A 42 -1.60 -9.30 6.09
CA ILE A 42 -0.66 -10.24 6.69
C ILE A 42 -1.34 -10.94 7.86
N VAL A 43 -1.25 -12.25 7.88
CA VAL A 43 -1.71 -13.08 8.98
C VAL A 43 -0.52 -13.86 9.53
N CYS A 44 -0.09 -13.53 10.74
CA CYS A 44 0.96 -14.25 11.47
C CYS A 44 0.30 -15.33 12.30
N THR A 45 0.69 -16.57 12.09
CA THR A 45 0.19 -17.74 12.81
C THR A 45 1.11 -18.15 13.95
N SER A 46 2.39 -17.74 13.89
CA SER A 46 3.42 -17.97 14.89
C SER A 46 4.49 -16.87 14.80
N PRO A 47 5.47 -16.82 15.71
CA PRO A 47 6.60 -15.89 15.59
C PRO A 47 7.47 -16.10 14.34
N THR A 48 7.34 -17.26 13.68
CA THR A 48 8.16 -17.64 12.51
C THR A 48 7.36 -17.66 11.21
N ASP A 49 6.03 -17.75 11.27
CA ASP A 49 5.20 -18.01 10.10
C ASP A 49 4.17 -16.92 9.84
N ALA A 50 4.09 -16.50 8.60
CA ALA A 50 3.06 -15.56 8.14
C ALA A 50 2.65 -15.85 6.69
N ILE A 51 1.40 -15.52 6.39
CA ILE A 51 0.88 -15.45 5.03
C ILE A 51 0.62 -13.99 4.72
N GLN A 52 1.25 -13.49 3.66
CA GLN A 52 1.08 -12.15 3.15
C GLN A 52 0.31 -12.21 1.83
N LYS A 53 -0.77 -11.48 1.74
CA LYS A 53 -1.55 -11.30 0.50
C LYS A 53 -1.47 -9.85 0.08
N GLU A 54 -1.18 -9.66 -1.18
CA GLU A 54 -1.14 -8.31 -1.75
C GLU A 54 -1.98 -8.20 -3.01
N LYS A 55 -2.58 -7.04 -3.18
CA LYS A 55 -3.25 -6.61 -4.39
C LYS A 55 -2.80 -5.21 -4.74
N ARG A 56 -2.55 -4.96 -6.02
CA ARG A 56 -2.29 -3.62 -6.56
C ARG A 56 -3.07 -3.42 -7.83
N VAL A 57 -3.78 -2.30 -7.89
CA VAL A 57 -4.47 -1.81 -9.09
C VAL A 57 -3.80 -0.51 -9.49
N ILE A 58 -3.13 -0.51 -10.64
CA ILE A 58 -2.32 0.61 -11.11
C ILE A 58 -2.84 1.06 -12.46
N GLN A 59 -3.21 2.32 -12.57
CA GLN A 59 -3.52 2.95 -13.87
C GLN A 59 -2.25 3.60 -14.41
N ILE A 60 -1.84 3.21 -15.61
CA ILE A 60 -0.73 3.81 -16.35
C ILE A 60 -1.31 4.81 -17.33
N LEU A 61 -0.98 6.08 -17.13
CA LEU A 61 -1.60 7.19 -17.86
C LEU A 61 -0.96 7.41 -19.24
N ASP A 62 0.36 7.25 -19.30
CA ASP A 62 1.15 7.45 -20.53
C ASP A 62 2.43 6.59 -20.55
N GLY A 63 3.21 6.72 -21.62
CA GLY A 63 4.46 5.95 -21.81
C GLY A 63 5.56 6.24 -20.80
N LYS A 64 5.51 7.36 -20.06
CA LYS A 64 6.50 7.68 -19.01
C LYS A 64 6.26 6.81 -17.77
N GLY A 65 5.01 6.43 -17.52
CA GLY A 65 4.62 5.54 -16.42
C GLY A 65 4.81 4.04 -16.71
N LYS A 66 5.29 3.63 -17.88
CA LYS A 66 5.37 2.21 -18.28
C LYS A 66 6.12 1.30 -17.30
N GLY A 67 7.10 1.83 -16.57
CA GLY A 67 7.84 1.06 -15.56
C GLY A 67 6.97 0.55 -14.42
N ASP A 68 5.90 1.28 -14.09
CA ASP A 68 4.96 0.90 -13.03
C ASP A 68 4.02 -0.26 -13.44
N ALA A 69 4.01 -0.61 -14.72
CA ALA A 69 3.28 -1.76 -15.23
C ALA A 69 4.00 -3.10 -14.97
N SER A 70 5.24 -3.08 -14.50
CA SER A 70 6.02 -4.27 -14.22
C SER A 70 5.73 -4.83 -12.82
N PHE A 71 5.82 -6.15 -12.70
CA PHE A 71 5.74 -6.85 -11.42
C PHE A 71 7.12 -7.29 -10.98
N VAL A 72 7.44 -7.08 -9.70
CA VAL A 72 8.65 -7.60 -9.06
C VAL A 72 8.29 -8.06 -7.65
N CYS A 73 8.71 -9.28 -7.31
CA CYS A 73 8.56 -9.86 -5.98
C CYS A 73 9.87 -10.52 -5.57
N MET A 74 10.51 -10.01 -4.53
CA MET A 74 11.70 -10.60 -3.93
C MET A 74 11.29 -11.70 -2.97
N CYS A 75 12.01 -12.81 -3.03
CA CYS A 75 11.91 -13.93 -2.11
C CYS A 75 13.33 -14.38 -1.71
N ASP A 76 13.39 -15.11 -0.61
CA ASP A 76 14.61 -15.73 -0.08
C ASP A 76 14.32 -17.15 0.41
N ARG A 77 15.23 -17.78 1.14
CA ARG A 77 15.03 -19.12 1.73
C ARG A 77 13.88 -19.19 2.73
N PHE A 78 13.51 -18.05 3.35
CA PHE A 78 12.45 -17.93 4.35
C PHE A 78 11.10 -17.52 3.75
N SER A 79 11.08 -17.08 2.50
CA SER A 79 9.90 -16.58 1.84
C SER A 79 9.70 -17.19 0.46
N SER A 80 8.45 -17.46 0.10
CA SER A 80 8.13 -18.07 -1.19
C SER A 80 6.84 -17.55 -1.78
N LEU A 81 6.86 -17.20 -3.07
CA LEU A 81 5.66 -16.82 -3.82
C LEU A 81 4.77 -18.06 -4.04
N LYS A 82 3.61 -18.11 -3.41
CA LYS A 82 2.67 -19.22 -3.52
C LYS A 82 1.68 -19.03 -4.66
N LYS A 83 1.07 -17.85 -4.74
CA LYS A 83 0.08 -17.53 -5.75
C LYS A 83 0.45 -16.22 -6.46
N PHE A 84 0.05 -16.12 -7.69
CA PHE A 84 0.16 -14.90 -8.49
C PHE A 84 -0.88 -14.93 -9.59
N SER A 85 -1.50 -13.78 -9.83
CA SER A 85 -2.28 -13.48 -11.03
C SER A 85 -2.11 -12.03 -11.43
N GLY A 86 -2.15 -11.77 -12.72
CA GLY A 86 -2.16 -10.42 -13.28
C GLY A 86 -3.25 -10.28 -14.33
N GLU A 87 -3.82 -9.08 -14.42
CA GLU A 87 -4.83 -8.74 -15.43
C GLU A 87 -4.59 -7.31 -15.91
N VAL A 88 -4.64 -7.13 -17.24
CA VAL A 88 -4.53 -5.83 -17.88
C VAL A 88 -5.84 -5.49 -18.56
N ARG A 89 -6.33 -4.27 -18.34
CA ARG A 89 -7.53 -3.71 -18.96
C ARG A 89 -7.18 -2.47 -19.78
N ASP A 90 -7.92 -2.29 -20.88
CA ASP A 90 -7.86 -1.08 -21.68
C ASP A 90 -8.62 0.10 -21.01
N ALA A 91 -8.61 1.25 -21.66
CA ALA A 91 -9.30 2.46 -21.18
C ALA A 91 -10.83 2.28 -21.05
N SER A 92 -11.41 1.32 -21.75
CA SER A 92 -12.84 0.99 -21.71
C SER A 92 -13.17 -0.07 -20.64
N GLY A 93 -12.14 -0.57 -19.91
CA GLY A 93 -12.30 -1.60 -18.89
C GLY A 93 -12.30 -3.03 -19.42
N ASN A 94 -12.09 -3.25 -20.73
CA ASN A 94 -12.03 -4.60 -21.29
C ASN A 94 -10.73 -5.28 -20.93
N VAL A 95 -10.80 -6.57 -20.57
CA VAL A 95 -9.60 -7.38 -20.30
C VAL A 95 -8.86 -7.66 -21.61
N ILE A 96 -7.64 -7.18 -21.74
CA ILE A 96 -6.79 -7.35 -22.91
C ILE A 96 -5.66 -8.38 -22.70
N ARG A 97 -5.31 -8.66 -21.44
CA ARG A 97 -4.27 -9.64 -21.08
C ARG A 97 -4.56 -10.23 -19.69
N LYS A 98 -4.33 -11.53 -19.54
CA LYS A 98 -4.19 -12.22 -18.25
C LYS A 98 -2.78 -12.75 -18.13
N ILE A 99 -2.19 -12.65 -16.94
CA ILE A 99 -0.82 -13.03 -16.65
C ILE A 99 -0.84 -14.11 -15.57
N LYS A 100 -0.21 -15.25 -15.85
CA LYS A 100 -0.16 -16.40 -14.95
C LYS A 100 1.19 -16.45 -14.22
N LYS A 101 1.24 -17.13 -13.08
CA LYS A 101 2.50 -17.35 -12.34
C LYS A 101 3.58 -18.00 -13.20
N SER A 102 3.21 -18.91 -14.12
CA SER A 102 4.14 -19.58 -15.03
C SER A 102 4.81 -18.64 -16.06
N GLU A 103 4.34 -17.41 -16.21
CA GLU A 103 4.93 -16.40 -17.09
C GLU A 103 5.95 -15.51 -16.36
N LEU A 104 6.05 -15.64 -15.05
CA LEU A 104 7.07 -14.93 -14.27
C LEU A 104 8.44 -15.50 -14.57
N LYS A 105 9.39 -14.63 -14.84
CA LYS A 105 10.80 -14.97 -14.88
C LYS A 105 11.36 -14.97 -13.46
N VAL A 106 12.36 -15.79 -13.22
CA VAL A 106 13.07 -15.87 -11.94
C VAL A 106 14.54 -15.57 -12.21
N THR A 107 15.14 -14.72 -11.40
CA THR A 107 16.58 -14.43 -11.43
C THR A 107 17.12 -14.33 -10.03
N GLU A 108 18.35 -14.74 -9.83
CA GLU A 108 19.07 -14.54 -8.57
C GLU A 108 19.44 -13.07 -8.41
N TYR A 109 19.60 -12.62 -7.17
CA TYR A 109 19.92 -11.24 -6.86
C TYR A 109 21.29 -10.82 -7.39
N SER A 110 22.28 -11.70 -7.30
CA SER A 110 23.63 -11.47 -7.76
C SER A 110 24.34 -12.79 -8.06
N ASP A 111 25.04 -12.84 -9.18
CA ASP A 111 25.93 -13.96 -9.53
C ASP A 111 27.26 -13.92 -8.75
N GLU A 112 27.60 -12.76 -8.13
CA GLU A 112 28.88 -12.52 -7.46
C GLU A 112 28.79 -12.62 -5.92
N LEU A 113 27.59 -12.46 -5.35
CA LEU A 113 27.35 -12.55 -3.91
C LEU A 113 26.60 -13.84 -3.60
N VAL A 114 27.09 -14.60 -2.62
CA VAL A 114 26.34 -15.73 -2.06
C VAL A 114 25.15 -15.17 -1.31
N SER A 115 24.02 -15.03 -2.00
CA SER A 115 22.74 -14.61 -1.45
C SER A 115 21.70 -15.65 -1.83
N ASP A 116 20.79 -15.94 -0.87
CA ASP A 116 19.64 -16.80 -1.11
C ASP A 116 18.47 -16.01 -1.75
N ASP A 117 18.68 -14.71 -2.04
CA ASP A 117 17.67 -13.83 -2.58
C ASP A 117 17.46 -14.05 -4.07
N TYR A 118 16.21 -14.12 -4.48
CA TYR A 118 15.82 -14.24 -5.88
C TYR A 118 14.57 -13.42 -6.15
N TYR A 119 14.39 -13.02 -7.42
CA TYR A 119 13.27 -12.22 -7.86
C TYR A 119 12.38 -13.00 -8.81
N TYR A 120 11.08 -12.95 -8.57
CA TYR A 120 10.07 -13.14 -9.60
C TYR A 120 9.81 -11.80 -10.26
N PHE A 121 9.84 -11.75 -11.59
CA PHE A 121 9.52 -10.52 -12.30
C PHE A 121 8.75 -10.79 -13.59
N PHE A 122 7.97 -9.79 -13.98
CA PHE A 122 7.26 -9.75 -15.25
C PHE A 122 7.26 -8.33 -15.75
N GLU A 123 7.76 -8.12 -16.97
CA GLU A 123 7.76 -6.82 -17.65
C GLU A 123 6.58 -6.75 -18.62
N TYR A 124 5.74 -5.75 -18.46
CA TYR A 124 4.65 -5.47 -19.37
C TYR A 124 4.88 -4.14 -20.07
N THR A 125 4.90 -4.15 -21.40
CA THR A 125 5.01 -2.94 -22.22
C THR A 125 3.66 -2.68 -22.89
N PRO A 126 2.91 -1.68 -22.44
CA PRO A 126 1.65 -1.30 -23.06
C PRO A 126 1.85 -0.77 -24.48
N SER A 127 0.98 -1.19 -25.41
CA SER A 127 0.95 -0.65 -26.78
C SER A 127 0.06 0.61 -26.89
N ARG A 128 -0.84 0.82 -25.93
CA ARG A 128 -1.78 1.95 -25.87
C ARG A 128 -1.96 2.38 -24.42
N TYR A 129 -2.39 3.62 -24.22
CA TYR A 129 -2.63 4.23 -22.91
C TYR A 129 -4.00 4.98 -22.93
N PRO A 130 -4.65 5.22 -21.78
CA PRO A 130 -4.29 4.60 -20.50
C PRO A 130 -4.64 3.11 -20.45
N ILE A 131 -3.98 2.39 -19.56
CA ILE A 131 -4.34 1.02 -19.17
C ILE A 131 -4.48 0.92 -17.65
N THR A 132 -5.21 -0.09 -17.20
CA THR A 132 -5.22 -0.47 -15.78
C THR A 132 -4.67 -1.89 -15.66
N ILE A 133 -3.68 -2.05 -14.79
CA ILE A 133 -3.10 -3.37 -14.48
C ILE A 133 -3.39 -3.73 -13.03
N THR A 134 -3.85 -4.96 -12.82
CA THR A 134 -4.08 -5.52 -11.48
C THR A 134 -3.13 -6.68 -11.27
N TYR A 135 -2.42 -6.67 -10.15
CA TYR A 135 -1.64 -7.80 -9.65
C TYR A 135 -2.16 -8.25 -8.31
N GLU A 136 -2.30 -9.57 -8.14
CA GLU A 136 -2.63 -10.20 -6.86
C GLU A 136 -1.63 -11.33 -6.61
N TRP A 137 -1.07 -11.38 -5.39
CA TRP A 137 -0.10 -12.43 -5.04
C TRP A 137 -0.13 -12.79 -3.57
N GLU A 138 0.40 -13.95 -3.27
CA GLU A 138 0.50 -14.49 -1.92
C GLU A 138 1.91 -15.02 -1.67
N ILE A 139 2.52 -14.54 -0.59
CA ILE A 139 3.82 -14.98 -0.10
C ILE A 139 3.62 -15.75 1.21
N LYS A 140 4.29 -16.88 1.35
CA LYS A 140 4.43 -17.58 2.62
C LYS A 140 5.81 -17.30 3.19
N ASN A 141 5.86 -16.84 4.44
CA ASN A 141 7.07 -16.68 5.23
C ASN A 141 7.15 -17.82 6.27
N SER A 142 8.33 -18.38 6.49
CA SER A 142 8.60 -19.48 7.43
C SER A 142 10.00 -19.35 7.99
N ASP A 143 10.18 -19.61 9.30
CA ASP A 143 11.47 -19.73 9.99
C ASP A 143 12.37 -18.50 10.06
N GLY A 144 11.99 -17.37 9.47
CA GLY A 144 12.86 -16.18 9.40
C GLY A 144 12.10 -14.85 9.48
N LEU A 145 10.95 -14.81 10.17
CA LEU A 145 10.12 -13.61 10.23
C LEU A 145 10.64 -12.59 11.27
N ILE A 146 11.77 -11.96 10.98
CA ILE A 146 12.39 -10.93 11.84
C ILE A 146 11.77 -9.54 11.67
N GLY A 147 10.99 -9.34 10.62
CA GLY A 147 10.29 -8.09 10.32
C GLY A 147 9.12 -8.33 9.38
N TYR A 148 8.22 -7.38 9.36
CA TYR A 148 7.09 -7.41 8.43
C TYR A 148 7.35 -6.50 7.23
N PRO A 149 6.76 -6.77 6.06
CA PRO A 149 6.83 -5.86 4.94
C PRO A 149 6.45 -4.44 5.35
N SER A 150 7.24 -3.45 4.92
CA SER A 150 6.92 -2.05 5.19
C SER A 150 5.69 -1.63 4.40
N PHE A 151 4.82 -0.83 5.01
CA PHE A 151 3.80 -0.14 4.26
C PHE A 151 4.42 0.99 3.45
N LEU A 152 4.44 0.83 2.15
CA LEU A 152 4.99 1.78 1.18
C LEU A 152 3.93 2.04 0.11
N PRO A 153 2.99 2.99 0.36
CA PRO A 153 1.86 3.23 -0.53
C PRO A 153 2.30 3.76 -1.90
N GLN A 154 3.38 4.54 -1.95
CA GLN A 154 3.93 5.15 -3.16
C GLN A 154 5.38 4.66 -3.34
N LYS A 155 5.79 4.31 -4.57
CA LYS A 155 7.10 3.70 -4.83
C LYS A 155 7.98 4.51 -5.78
N ASN A 156 7.38 5.31 -6.65
CA ASN A 156 8.07 5.98 -7.74
C ASN A 156 7.77 7.48 -7.77
N TYR A 157 8.67 8.25 -8.40
CA TYR A 157 8.36 9.62 -8.80
C TYR A 157 7.18 9.62 -9.79
N ASN A 158 6.44 10.71 -9.80
CA ASN A 158 5.30 10.91 -10.69
C ASN A 158 4.24 9.80 -10.62
N GLN A 159 4.13 9.17 -9.45
CA GLN A 159 3.12 8.20 -9.11
C GLN A 159 2.25 8.78 -7.99
N SER A 160 0.95 8.89 -8.20
CA SER A 160 -0.02 9.27 -7.16
C SER A 160 -0.73 8.03 -6.60
N VAL A 161 -1.43 8.19 -5.47
CA VAL A 161 -2.15 7.10 -4.81
C VAL A 161 -3.56 7.55 -4.47
N ALA A 162 -4.56 6.87 -5.02
CA ALA A 162 -5.95 7.09 -4.68
C ALA A 162 -6.25 6.49 -3.30
N GLN A 163 -5.88 5.22 -3.09
CA GLN A 163 -5.97 4.60 -1.77
C GLN A 163 -4.96 3.49 -1.61
N ALA A 164 -4.51 3.30 -0.36
CA ALA A 164 -3.71 2.16 0.05
C ALA A 164 -4.05 1.76 1.47
N SER A 165 -4.04 0.45 1.75
CA SER A 165 -4.32 -0.11 3.07
C SER A 165 -3.33 -1.21 3.41
N TYR A 166 -3.06 -1.33 4.71
CA TYR A 166 -2.22 -2.36 5.27
C TYR A 166 -2.88 -2.90 6.54
N ARG A 167 -2.93 -4.22 6.63
CA ARG A 167 -3.46 -4.92 7.80
C ARG A 167 -2.49 -6.01 8.21
N ILE A 168 -2.29 -6.14 9.50
CA ILE A 168 -1.53 -7.25 10.06
C ILE A 168 -2.24 -7.80 11.29
N LEU A 169 -2.51 -9.09 11.26
CA LEU A 169 -3.04 -9.85 12.38
C LEU A 169 -1.89 -10.63 13.01
N THR A 170 -1.63 -10.38 14.30
CA THR A 170 -0.57 -11.04 15.06
C THR A 170 -1.13 -11.74 16.29
N PRO A 171 -0.44 -12.78 16.81
CA PRO A 171 -0.84 -13.46 18.04
C PRO A 171 -0.97 -12.51 19.25
N ALA A 172 -1.76 -12.92 20.24
CA ALA A 172 -2.07 -12.13 21.43
C ALA A 172 -0.82 -11.71 22.23
N ASP A 173 0.19 -12.54 22.28
CA ASP A 173 1.46 -12.35 22.99
C ASP A 173 2.52 -11.60 22.17
N ASN A 174 2.25 -11.38 20.86
CA ASN A 174 3.23 -10.76 19.96
C ASN A 174 2.65 -9.59 19.13
N PRO A 175 2.17 -8.50 19.77
CA PRO A 175 1.71 -7.31 19.03
C PRO A 175 2.84 -6.71 18.22
N CYS A 176 2.54 -6.16 17.05
CA CYS A 176 3.55 -5.50 16.25
C CYS A 176 3.90 -4.10 16.80
N ARG A 177 5.14 -3.67 16.57
CA ARG A 177 5.62 -2.29 16.75
C ARG A 177 5.66 -1.62 15.38
N TYR A 178 5.56 -0.30 15.37
CA TYR A 178 5.66 0.45 14.12
C TYR A 178 6.41 1.77 14.29
N ARG A 179 6.94 2.27 13.18
CA ARG A 179 7.57 3.60 13.06
C ARG A 179 7.17 4.23 11.73
N THR A 180 6.61 5.43 11.79
CA THR A 180 6.24 6.23 10.61
C THR A 180 7.39 7.12 10.16
N ILE A 181 7.55 7.28 8.85
CA ILE A 181 8.52 8.19 8.22
C ILE A 181 7.80 8.92 7.08
N ASN A 182 7.94 10.24 7.04
CA ASN A 182 7.35 11.13 6.02
C ASN A 182 5.84 10.92 5.82
N MET A 183 5.15 10.46 6.85
CA MET A 183 3.72 10.18 6.78
C MET A 183 3.05 10.55 8.09
N GLN A 184 1.92 11.25 7.98
CA GLN A 184 0.96 11.42 9.06
C GLN A 184 -0.23 10.51 8.75
N ALA A 185 -0.20 9.28 9.24
CA ALA A 185 -1.29 8.34 9.13
C ALA A 185 -1.63 7.80 10.51
N GLU A 186 -2.91 7.65 10.77
CA GLU A 186 -3.38 6.99 11.98
C GLU A 186 -3.18 5.48 11.83
N VAL A 187 -2.42 4.90 12.76
CA VAL A 187 -2.25 3.45 12.88
C VAL A 187 -3.16 2.97 14.00
N SER A 188 -4.19 2.24 13.66
CA SER A 188 -5.11 1.63 14.62
C SER A 188 -4.57 0.28 15.07
N GLN A 189 -4.54 0.06 16.40
CA GLN A 189 -4.23 -1.25 16.98
C GLN A 189 -5.34 -1.64 17.95
N LYS A 190 -5.95 -2.81 17.73
CA LYS A 190 -7.05 -3.32 18.56
C LYS A 190 -6.95 -4.81 18.71
N GLN A 191 -7.41 -5.34 19.84
CA GLN A 191 -7.59 -6.76 20.01
C GLN A 191 -8.89 -7.22 19.32
N THR A 192 -8.80 -8.38 18.67
CA THR A 192 -9.96 -9.09 18.14
C THR A 192 -10.67 -9.87 19.26
N THR A 193 -11.84 -10.40 18.98
CA THR A 193 -12.59 -11.26 19.92
C THR A 193 -11.80 -12.49 20.36
N ASP A 194 -10.90 -12.98 19.49
CA ASP A 194 -10.03 -14.13 19.77
C ASP A 194 -8.75 -13.75 20.51
N GLY A 195 -8.61 -12.48 20.92
CA GLY A 195 -7.46 -11.97 21.65
C GLY A 195 -6.26 -11.58 20.79
N ASN A 196 -6.25 -11.87 19.50
CA ASN A 196 -5.17 -11.48 18.58
C ASN A 196 -5.13 -9.96 18.39
N TRP A 197 -3.98 -9.43 17.97
CA TRP A 197 -3.83 -8.01 17.64
C TRP A 197 -4.03 -7.75 16.15
N LEU A 198 -4.98 -6.87 15.83
CA LEU A 198 -5.17 -6.33 14.51
C LEU A 198 -4.59 -4.92 14.45
N THR A 199 -3.58 -4.73 13.61
CA THR A 199 -3.00 -3.41 13.30
C THR A 199 -3.41 -3.03 11.89
N GLU A 200 -3.96 -1.84 11.72
CA GLU A 200 -4.47 -1.34 10.43
C GLU A 200 -3.99 0.07 10.18
N VAL A 201 -3.67 0.37 8.93
CA VAL A 201 -3.44 1.73 8.43
C VAL A 201 -4.08 1.90 7.06
N LYS A 202 -4.60 3.09 6.80
CA LYS A 202 -5.15 3.48 5.50
C LYS A 202 -4.66 4.87 5.14
N VAL A 203 -4.35 5.05 3.88
CA VAL A 203 -4.03 6.36 3.30
C VAL A 203 -4.84 6.58 2.05
N GLN A 204 -5.17 7.82 1.77
CA GLN A 204 -5.93 8.21 0.59
C GLN A 204 -5.35 9.51 0.02
N SER A 205 -5.53 9.68 -1.29
CA SER A 205 -5.25 10.94 -1.99
C SER A 205 -3.82 11.47 -1.81
N LEU A 206 -2.80 10.60 -1.96
CA LEU A 206 -1.41 11.04 -1.96
C LEU A 206 -1.05 11.62 -3.34
N PRO A 207 -0.58 12.88 -3.40
CA PRO A 207 -0.14 13.49 -4.66
C PRO A 207 1.13 12.82 -5.19
N ALA A 208 1.39 12.97 -6.48
CA ALA A 208 2.63 12.53 -7.09
C ALA A 208 3.82 13.38 -6.59
N ILE A 209 4.90 12.71 -6.20
CA ILE A 209 6.18 13.37 -5.86
C ILE A 209 6.93 13.56 -7.18
N GLN A 210 7.31 14.79 -7.49
CA GLN A 210 8.13 15.11 -8.65
C GLN A 210 9.61 15.00 -8.33
N LYS A 211 10.39 14.60 -9.33
CA LYS A 211 11.84 14.67 -9.23
C LYS A 211 12.30 16.10 -9.49
N GLU A 212 12.96 16.69 -8.54
CA GLU A 212 13.57 18.02 -8.65
C GLU A 212 15.10 17.92 -8.76
N PRO A 213 15.76 18.87 -9.43
CA PRO A 213 17.22 18.96 -9.40
C PRO A 213 17.71 19.07 -7.95
N TYR A 214 18.73 18.29 -7.59
CA TYR A 214 19.33 18.28 -6.25
C TYR A 214 18.41 17.79 -5.12
N SER A 215 17.24 17.19 -5.42
CA SER A 215 16.41 16.58 -4.38
C SER A 215 17.12 15.39 -3.73
N PRO A 216 16.81 15.08 -2.47
CA PRO A 216 17.28 13.85 -1.81
C PRO A 216 16.89 12.60 -2.60
N ALA A 217 17.47 11.46 -2.26
CA ALA A 217 17.07 10.19 -2.83
C ALA A 217 15.57 9.94 -2.60
N LEU A 218 14.88 9.38 -3.60
CA LEU A 218 13.44 9.11 -3.48
C LEU A 218 13.11 8.30 -2.21
N SER A 219 13.98 7.37 -1.83
CA SER A 219 13.84 6.58 -0.60
C SER A 219 13.77 7.43 0.68
N GLU A 220 14.31 8.64 0.68
CA GLU A 220 14.26 9.56 1.81
C GLU A 220 12.97 10.40 1.83
N LEU A 221 12.33 10.56 0.67
CA LEU A 221 11.11 11.36 0.49
C LEU A 221 9.84 10.55 0.67
N LEU A 222 9.89 9.25 0.35
CA LEU A 222 8.70 8.40 0.32
C LEU A 222 8.05 8.24 1.70
N PRO A 223 6.72 8.38 1.76
CA PRO A 223 5.95 8.03 2.94
C PRO A 223 6.03 6.53 3.20
N ARG A 224 6.33 6.13 4.45
CA ARG A 224 6.42 4.71 4.82
C ARG A 224 6.14 4.47 6.29
N ILE A 225 5.74 3.24 6.59
CA ILE A 225 5.65 2.73 7.96
C ILE A 225 6.39 1.39 8.01
N TYR A 226 7.33 1.30 8.93
CA TYR A 226 8.00 0.05 9.27
C TYR A 226 7.18 -0.67 10.33
N PHE A 227 7.06 -1.99 10.19
CA PHE A 227 6.44 -2.86 11.15
C PHE A 227 7.40 -3.96 11.57
N THR A 228 7.45 -4.25 12.87
CA THR A 228 8.29 -5.33 13.41
C THR A 228 7.52 -6.12 14.46
N PRO A 229 7.77 -7.44 14.59
CA PRO A 229 7.26 -8.19 15.72
C PRO A 229 7.87 -7.67 17.02
N ARG A 230 7.20 -7.88 18.13
CA ARG A 230 7.77 -7.62 19.45
C ARG A 230 8.81 -8.67 19.81
N ASN A 231 8.49 -9.92 19.50
CA ASN A 231 9.36 -11.07 19.68
C ASN A 231 9.46 -11.80 18.33
N PHE A 232 10.63 -12.32 18.03
CA PHE A 232 10.86 -13.13 16.81
C PHE A 232 11.76 -14.31 17.18
N SER A 233 11.70 -15.36 16.38
CA SER A 233 12.61 -16.49 16.42
C SER A 233 13.31 -16.58 15.06
N PHE A 234 14.57 -16.88 15.08
CA PHE A 234 15.37 -17.05 13.87
C PHE A 234 16.10 -18.39 13.95
N GLU A 235 15.91 -19.24 12.93
CA GLU A 235 16.49 -20.60 12.86
C GLU A 235 16.26 -21.45 14.11
N GLY A 236 15.08 -21.29 14.75
CA GLY A 236 14.70 -22.10 15.91
C GLY A 236 15.35 -21.69 17.24
N THR A 237 15.96 -20.51 17.29
CA THR A 237 16.53 -19.90 18.54
C THR A 237 15.64 -18.80 19.10
#